data_bb8f398ca83a5017b490ccf2610d0c7c
#
_entry.id   bb8f398ca83a5017b490ccf2610d0c7c
#
_cell.length_a   1.000
_cell.length_b   1.000
_cell.length_c   1.000
_cell.angle_alpha   90.00
_cell.angle_beta   90.00
_cell.angle_gamma   90.00
#
_symmetry.space_group_name_H-M   'P 1'
#
loop_
_entity.id
_entity.type
_entity.pdbx_description
1 polymer ?
#
loop_
_entity_poly.entity_id
_entity_poly.type
_entity_poly.pdbx_seq_one_letter_code
_entity_poly.pdbx_strand_id
1 'polypeptide(L)'
;FVNPKADIAGDPKSVFKFAADGNFVVSGEGYGAITTLGAYRDYHLVIEFKWGQKTWGKRESRSRDSGILLHCFGPQATVGGNWMASIEAQIIEGGVGDILVLAPKLADGTVLETSLSAEVGLDRDKEKVWTPGAPRQTMKGGRLNWSKRDPDWKDVVGFRGKDDVESSFGQWTRFEVIAKGDTLVYLVNGVKVNEAFDVKPSQGRLQLQTEAAEMHVRRYELHPVGGFTEKWTPSKSASTGAHPASDDVKAQAAYAAKHGDAQLIPGYAMRPDKIDFEKDQARNAALPYKLPVGFEMIVAAASPMVANPTMGCVDDRGRLFVGDSVGVNWSTKKFESETPGRVVMLEDRDGDGVFDRSVVFADKLTVPKGGCWANGSLYVASPP
;
A
#
# COMPACT_ATOMS: atom_id res chain seq x y z
N PHE A 1 -1.39 10.00 -5.56
CA PHE A 1 -1.46 10.91 -6.72
C PHE A 1 -2.53 10.42 -7.69
N VAL A 2 -3.46 11.28 -8.05
CA VAL A 2 -4.49 11.02 -9.06
C VAL A 2 -4.51 12.17 -10.06
N ASN A 3 -4.45 11.82 -11.33
CA ASN A 3 -4.52 12.77 -12.43
C ASN A 3 -5.92 12.67 -13.08
N PRO A 4 -6.76 13.71 -12.98
CA PRO A 4 -8.05 13.72 -13.63
C PRO A 4 -7.87 13.73 -15.16
N LYS A 5 -8.75 13.05 -15.87
CA LYS A 5 -8.80 13.06 -17.33
C LYS A 5 -10.06 13.80 -17.78
N ALA A 6 -9.96 14.54 -18.87
CA ALA A 6 -11.05 15.36 -19.39
C ALA A 6 -12.33 14.56 -19.77
N ASP A 7 -12.17 13.27 -20.04
CA ASP A 7 -13.26 12.34 -20.38
C ASP A 7 -13.85 11.61 -19.15
N ILE A 8 -13.41 11.95 -17.94
CA ILE A 8 -13.90 11.34 -16.70
C ILE A 8 -14.63 12.39 -15.86
N ALA A 9 -15.94 12.23 -15.73
CA ALA A 9 -16.80 13.10 -14.94
C ALA A 9 -16.89 12.59 -13.49
N GLY A 10 -15.85 12.80 -12.70
CA GLY A 10 -15.83 12.44 -11.29
C GLY A 10 -14.90 13.33 -10.49
N ASP A 11 -14.94 13.23 -9.16
CA ASP A 11 -14.02 13.94 -8.27
C ASP A 11 -12.79 13.07 -7.96
N PRO A 12 -11.60 13.42 -8.51
CA PRO A 12 -10.37 12.70 -8.23
C PRO A 12 -10.00 12.59 -6.74
N LYS A 13 -10.55 13.46 -5.89
CA LYS A 13 -10.33 13.43 -4.45
C LYS A 13 -11.07 12.30 -3.76
N SER A 14 -12.13 11.78 -4.37
CA SER A 14 -12.96 10.69 -3.84
C SER A 14 -12.59 9.31 -4.37
N VAL A 15 -11.48 9.20 -5.12
CA VAL A 15 -11.08 7.96 -5.80
C VAL A 15 -10.81 6.81 -4.83
N PHE A 16 -10.13 7.08 -3.74
CA PHE A 16 -9.74 6.07 -2.76
C PHE A 16 -10.49 6.31 -1.46
N LYS A 17 -11.44 5.45 -1.13
CA LYS A 17 -12.30 5.62 0.05
C LYS A 17 -12.72 4.29 0.65
N PHE A 18 -13.15 4.31 1.90
CA PHE A 18 -13.84 3.18 2.51
C PHE A 18 -15.36 3.31 2.29
N ALA A 19 -15.98 2.22 1.88
CA ALA A 19 -17.43 2.12 1.80
C ALA A 19 -18.04 1.84 3.17
N ALA A 20 -19.36 1.98 3.30
CA ALA A 20 -20.08 1.75 4.55
C ALA A 20 -19.97 0.30 5.06
N ASP A 21 -19.69 -0.66 4.17
CA ASP A 21 -19.46 -2.07 4.49
C ASP A 21 -18.01 -2.38 4.92
N GLY A 22 -17.15 -1.34 5.02
CA GLY A 22 -15.75 -1.47 5.40
C GLY A 22 -14.80 -1.85 4.26
N ASN A 23 -15.31 -2.13 3.05
CA ASN A 23 -14.45 -2.39 1.91
C ASN A 23 -13.75 -1.12 1.46
N PHE A 24 -12.48 -1.25 1.07
CA PHE A 24 -11.77 -0.18 0.40
C PHE A 24 -12.21 -0.11 -1.07
N VAL A 25 -12.59 1.07 -1.52
CA VAL A 25 -13.09 1.29 -2.88
C VAL A 25 -12.15 2.18 -3.65
N VAL A 26 -11.77 1.72 -4.81
CA VAL A 26 -11.14 2.52 -5.86
C VAL A 26 -12.25 2.87 -6.85
N SER A 27 -12.68 4.14 -6.89
CA SER A 27 -13.85 4.54 -7.70
C SER A 27 -13.58 4.56 -9.20
N GLY A 28 -12.32 4.66 -9.61
CA GLY A 28 -11.94 4.79 -11.01
C GLY A 28 -11.95 6.22 -11.56
N GLU A 29 -12.29 7.21 -10.75
CA GLU A 29 -12.44 8.62 -11.17
C GLU A 29 -11.07 9.30 -11.38
N GLY A 30 -10.32 8.86 -12.37
CA GLY A 30 -8.99 9.37 -12.72
C GLY A 30 -7.95 8.28 -12.90
N TYR A 31 -6.76 8.70 -13.29
CA TYR A 31 -5.60 7.82 -13.47
C TYR A 31 -4.53 8.18 -12.43
N GLY A 32 -4.01 7.19 -11.75
CA GLY A 32 -3.01 7.39 -10.71
C GLY A 32 -2.91 6.24 -9.75
N ALA A 33 -2.41 6.48 -8.55
CA ALA A 33 -2.25 5.44 -7.55
C ALA A 33 -2.18 6.00 -6.12
N ILE A 34 -2.53 5.17 -5.14
CA ILE A 34 -1.99 5.32 -3.79
C ILE A 34 -0.64 4.62 -3.74
N THR A 35 0.30 5.22 -3.02
CA THR A 35 1.68 4.75 -2.92
C THR A 35 2.05 4.56 -1.46
N THR A 36 2.69 3.43 -1.14
CA THR A 36 3.22 3.22 0.21
C THR A 36 4.32 4.22 0.54
N LEU A 37 4.41 4.61 1.79
CA LEU A 37 5.50 5.49 2.27
C LEU A 37 6.83 4.74 2.33
N GLY A 38 6.81 3.48 2.76
CA GLY A 38 7.98 2.61 2.85
C GLY A 38 8.23 1.83 1.56
N ALA A 39 9.48 1.38 1.40
CA ALA A 39 9.90 0.39 0.41
C ALA A 39 9.91 -1.00 1.06
N TYR A 40 9.57 -2.02 0.28
CA TYR A 40 9.44 -3.39 0.76
C TYR A 40 10.26 -4.35 -0.11
N ARG A 41 10.71 -5.42 0.52
CA ARG A 41 11.35 -6.58 -0.09
C ARG A 41 10.95 -7.83 0.68
N ASP A 42 11.07 -8.99 0.06
CA ASP A 42 10.82 -10.29 0.71
C ASP A 42 9.46 -10.35 1.41
N TYR A 43 8.39 -10.22 0.62
CA TYR A 43 7.02 -10.18 1.12
C TYR A 43 6.10 -11.13 0.36
N HIS A 44 4.97 -11.48 0.99
CA HIS A 44 3.82 -12.08 0.36
C HIS A 44 2.67 -11.05 0.41
N LEU A 45 2.38 -10.43 -0.73
CA LEU A 45 1.26 -9.50 -0.87
C LEU A 45 0.00 -10.27 -1.23
N VAL A 46 -1.09 -9.97 -0.55
CA VAL A 46 -2.42 -10.54 -0.80
C VAL A 46 -3.41 -9.41 -1.05
N ILE A 47 -4.07 -9.43 -2.19
CA ILE A 47 -5.22 -8.59 -2.47
C ILE A 47 -6.43 -9.47 -2.75
N GLU A 48 -7.57 -9.16 -2.13
CA GLU A 48 -8.87 -9.72 -2.52
C GLU A 48 -9.75 -8.59 -3.03
N PHE A 49 -10.04 -8.65 -4.31
CA PHE A 49 -10.79 -7.62 -5.01
C PHE A 49 -12.00 -8.20 -5.75
N LYS A 50 -12.94 -7.35 -6.08
CA LYS A 50 -13.99 -7.58 -7.07
C LYS A 50 -14.23 -6.31 -7.87
N TRP A 51 -14.59 -6.48 -9.12
CA TRP A 51 -14.97 -5.36 -9.96
C TRP A 51 -16.30 -4.75 -9.51
N GLY A 52 -16.35 -3.41 -9.54
CA GLY A 52 -17.57 -2.64 -9.40
C GLY A 52 -18.31 -2.49 -10.73
N GLN A 53 -19.46 -1.82 -10.68
CA GLN A 53 -20.29 -1.59 -11.86
C GLN A 53 -19.74 -0.51 -12.79
N LYS A 54 -19.09 0.51 -12.20
CA LYS A 54 -18.75 1.73 -12.90
C LYS A 54 -17.43 1.60 -13.64
N THR A 55 -17.43 2.10 -14.86
CA THR A 55 -16.25 2.43 -15.66
C THR A 55 -16.39 3.86 -16.18
N TRP A 56 -15.28 4.49 -16.55
CA TRP A 56 -15.24 5.91 -16.84
C TRP A 56 -14.58 6.19 -18.19
N GLY A 57 -15.08 7.21 -18.88
CA GLY A 57 -14.49 7.70 -20.11
C GLY A 57 -14.33 6.60 -21.16
N LYS A 58 -13.13 6.46 -21.71
CA LYS A 58 -12.86 5.46 -22.75
C LYS A 58 -13.02 4.01 -22.28
N ARG A 59 -13.08 3.74 -20.98
CA ARG A 59 -13.27 2.38 -20.43
C ARG A 59 -14.73 1.98 -20.26
N GLU A 60 -15.69 2.82 -20.61
CA GLU A 60 -17.11 2.45 -20.54
C GLU A 60 -17.47 1.21 -21.37
N SER A 61 -16.72 0.97 -22.44
CA SER A 61 -16.86 -0.21 -23.31
C SER A 61 -15.66 -1.15 -23.28
N ARG A 62 -14.64 -0.86 -22.45
CA ARG A 62 -13.39 -1.63 -22.38
C ARG A 62 -13.31 -2.46 -21.11
N SER A 63 -12.43 -3.46 -21.15
CA SER A 63 -12.09 -4.28 -19.98
C SER A 63 -11.78 -3.40 -18.77
N ARG A 64 -12.31 -3.76 -17.59
CA ARG A 64 -11.96 -3.09 -16.33
C ARG A 64 -10.48 -3.29 -16.07
N ASP A 65 -9.83 -2.24 -15.59
CA ASP A 65 -8.38 -2.19 -15.48
C ASP A 65 -7.93 -1.54 -14.18
N SER A 66 -6.89 -2.09 -13.60
CA SER A 66 -6.17 -1.65 -12.43
C SER A 66 -4.84 -2.41 -12.39
N GLY A 67 -4.03 -2.22 -11.36
CA GLY A 67 -2.80 -2.98 -11.16
C GLY A 67 -2.14 -2.68 -9.84
N ILE A 68 -1.23 -3.56 -9.46
CA ILE A 68 -0.32 -3.34 -8.35
C ILE A 68 1.07 -3.15 -8.92
N LEU A 69 1.65 -1.97 -8.72
CA LEU A 69 3.00 -1.70 -9.13
C LEU A 69 3.94 -2.07 -7.99
N LEU A 70 4.85 -2.98 -8.31
CA LEU A 70 5.81 -3.56 -7.38
C LEU A 70 7.16 -2.89 -7.53
N HIS A 71 7.87 -2.74 -6.41
CA HIS A 71 9.23 -2.21 -6.39
C HIS A 71 9.37 -0.84 -7.07
N CYS A 72 8.35 0.01 -6.88
CA CYS A 72 8.33 1.36 -7.45
C CYS A 72 9.51 2.20 -6.97
N PHE A 73 10.13 2.92 -7.90
CA PHE A 73 11.26 3.80 -7.63
C PHE A 73 11.26 5.03 -8.55
N GLY A 74 12.14 5.97 -8.27
CA GLY A 74 12.20 7.23 -9.01
C GLY A 74 11.05 8.18 -8.71
N PRO A 75 10.85 9.22 -9.53
CA PRO A 75 9.80 10.20 -9.32
C PRO A 75 8.39 9.64 -9.59
N GLN A 76 7.39 10.26 -8.98
CA GLN A 76 5.99 10.00 -9.28
C GLN A 76 5.65 10.40 -10.72
N ALA A 77 4.59 9.79 -11.28
CA ALA A 77 4.01 10.15 -12.56
C ALA A 77 4.95 10.05 -13.78
N THR A 78 5.98 9.23 -13.73
CA THR A 78 6.94 9.04 -14.84
C THR A 78 6.43 8.12 -15.94
N VAL A 79 5.51 7.20 -15.61
CA VAL A 79 4.86 6.31 -16.59
C VAL A 79 3.50 6.88 -16.98
N GLY A 80 3.35 7.29 -18.24
CA GLY A 80 2.09 7.84 -18.78
C GLY A 80 1.58 9.09 -18.04
N GLY A 81 2.41 9.76 -17.26
CA GLY A 81 2.01 10.88 -16.42
C GLY A 81 1.22 10.49 -15.16
N ASN A 82 1.16 9.20 -14.81
CA ASN A 82 0.28 8.70 -13.75
C ASN A 82 0.99 7.83 -12.71
N TRP A 83 1.96 6.99 -13.12
CA TRP A 83 2.54 5.94 -12.28
C TRP A 83 4.06 6.04 -12.18
N MET A 84 4.66 5.21 -11.34
CA MET A 84 6.12 5.14 -11.16
C MET A 84 6.72 4.03 -12.04
N ALA A 85 8.05 4.12 -12.27
CA ALA A 85 8.84 3.00 -12.78
C ALA A 85 8.71 1.80 -11.84
N SER A 86 8.44 0.59 -12.36
CA SER A 86 8.08 -0.57 -11.55
C SER A 86 7.95 -1.87 -12.36
N ILE A 87 7.72 -2.97 -11.68
CA ILE A 87 7.12 -4.17 -12.26
C ILE A 87 5.63 -4.15 -11.89
N GLU A 88 4.75 -4.20 -12.87
CA GLU A 88 3.32 -4.20 -12.63
C GLU A 88 2.76 -5.61 -12.59
N ALA A 89 2.04 -5.91 -11.53
CA ALA A 89 1.17 -7.07 -11.41
C ALA A 89 -0.23 -6.64 -11.88
N GLN A 90 -0.53 -6.95 -13.13
CA GLN A 90 -1.71 -6.47 -13.83
C GLN A 90 -3.00 -7.03 -13.26
N ILE A 91 -3.99 -6.17 -13.10
CA ILE A 91 -5.37 -6.52 -12.78
C ILE A 91 -6.26 -5.97 -13.91
N ILE A 92 -6.43 -6.75 -14.97
CA ILE A 92 -7.33 -6.43 -16.08
C ILE A 92 -8.24 -7.62 -16.36
N GLU A 93 -9.51 -7.40 -16.67
CA GLU A 93 -10.46 -8.47 -16.97
C GLU A 93 -9.91 -9.44 -18.03
N GLY A 94 -9.82 -10.73 -17.68
CA GLY A 94 -9.26 -11.78 -18.52
C GLY A 94 -7.73 -11.78 -18.63
N GLY A 95 -7.05 -10.89 -17.93
CA GLY A 95 -5.59 -10.76 -17.93
C GLY A 95 -4.98 -10.54 -16.55
N VAL A 96 -5.70 -10.90 -15.48
CA VAL A 96 -5.16 -10.81 -14.12
C VAL A 96 -3.97 -11.75 -13.98
N GLY A 97 -2.83 -11.18 -13.55
CA GLY A 97 -1.57 -11.92 -13.40
C GLY A 97 -0.59 -11.76 -14.56
N ASP A 98 -0.90 -10.94 -15.57
CA ASP A 98 0.14 -10.49 -16.52
C ASP A 98 1.20 -9.68 -15.79
N ILE A 99 2.43 -9.71 -16.30
CA ILE A 99 3.53 -8.86 -15.83
C ILE A 99 3.79 -7.77 -16.85
N LEU A 100 3.85 -6.50 -16.42
CA LEU A 100 4.35 -5.41 -17.23
C LEU A 100 5.64 -4.86 -16.64
N VAL A 101 6.63 -4.64 -17.50
CA VAL A 101 7.91 -4.03 -17.13
C VAL A 101 7.86 -2.56 -17.53
N LEU A 102 7.78 -1.68 -16.53
CA LEU A 102 7.60 -0.24 -16.72
C LEU A 102 8.94 0.48 -16.51
N ALA A 103 9.65 0.74 -17.61
CA ALA A 103 10.96 1.38 -17.64
C ALA A 103 10.91 2.72 -18.39
N PRO A 104 10.36 3.79 -17.78
CA PRO A 104 10.17 5.06 -18.46
C PRO A 104 11.49 5.80 -18.67
N LYS A 105 11.51 6.61 -19.73
CA LYS A 105 12.56 7.59 -19.99
C LYS A 105 12.16 8.95 -19.43
N LEU A 106 13.01 9.55 -18.61
CA LEU A 106 12.81 10.89 -18.05
C LEU A 106 13.05 11.98 -19.10
N ALA A 107 12.64 13.20 -18.79
CA ALA A 107 12.81 14.36 -19.69
C ALA A 107 14.27 14.67 -20.02
N ASP A 108 15.19 14.40 -19.11
CA ASP A 108 16.63 14.56 -19.30
C ASP A 108 17.31 13.43 -20.10
N GLY A 109 16.50 12.44 -20.54
CA GLY A 109 16.97 11.29 -21.30
C GLY A 109 17.37 10.08 -20.44
N THR A 110 17.42 10.19 -19.13
CA THR A 110 17.70 9.08 -18.22
C THR A 110 16.62 8.02 -18.30
N VAL A 111 17.01 6.76 -18.45
CA VAL A 111 16.09 5.62 -18.39
C VAL A 111 16.06 5.09 -16.95
N LEU A 112 14.87 4.98 -16.38
CA LEU A 112 14.68 4.28 -15.11
C LEU A 112 14.64 2.78 -15.41
N GLU A 113 15.81 2.15 -15.33
CA GLU A 113 15.98 0.76 -15.75
C GLU A 113 15.21 -0.21 -14.86
N THR A 114 14.27 -0.91 -15.47
CA THR A 114 13.49 -1.99 -14.86
C THR A 114 13.66 -3.22 -15.74
N SER A 115 13.88 -4.38 -15.16
CA SER A 115 14.03 -5.62 -15.92
C SER A 115 13.67 -6.85 -15.10
N LEU A 116 13.42 -7.93 -15.80
CA LEU A 116 13.29 -9.28 -15.24
C LEU A 116 13.65 -10.32 -16.29
N SER A 117 13.85 -11.55 -15.85
CA SER A 117 13.95 -12.73 -16.72
C SER A 117 12.75 -13.64 -16.44
N ALA A 118 12.22 -14.31 -17.47
CA ALA A 118 11.12 -15.25 -17.33
C ALA A 118 11.23 -16.39 -18.33
N GLU A 119 10.56 -17.50 -18.08
CA GLU A 119 10.40 -18.60 -19.05
C GLU A 119 9.32 -18.21 -20.06
N VAL A 120 9.73 -17.86 -21.29
CA VAL A 120 8.88 -17.21 -22.28
C VAL A 120 8.64 -18.13 -23.48
N GLY A 121 7.39 -18.46 -23.70
CA GLY A 121 6.86 -18.97 -24.95
C GLY A 121 6.20 -17.87 -25.77
N LEU A 122 5.69 -18.25 -26.93
CA LEU A 122 4.85 -17.39 -27.78
C LEU A 122 3.50 -18.08 -27.97
N ASP A 123 2.43 -17.30 -27.88
CA ASP A 123 1.11 -17.79 -28.25
C ASP A 123 0.87 -17.78 -29.77
N ARG A 124 -0.35 -18.09 -30.18
CA ARG A 124 -0.79 -18.10 -31.58
C ARG A 124 -0.51 -16.76 -32.29
N ASP A 125 -0.65 -15.64 -31.58
CA ASP A 125 -0.54 -14.29 -32.12
C ASP A 125 0.87 -13.71 -31.93
N LYS A 126 1.82 -14.58 -31.48
CA LYS A 126 3.23 -14.26 -31.21
C LYS A 126 3.42 -13.30 -30.04
N GLU A 127 2.45 -13.21 -29.16
CA GLU A 127 2.60 -12.51 -27.89
C GLU A 127 3.41 -13.37 -26.90
N LYS A 128 4.17 -12.70 -26.04
CA LYS A 128 4.96 -13.37 -25.00
C LYS A 128 4.05 -13.89 -23.90
N VAL A 129 4.15 -15.18 -23.62
CA VAL A 129 3.37 -15.86 -22.59
C VAL A 129 4.31 -16.60 -21.63
N TRP A 130 4.08 -16.48 -20.34
CA TRP A 130 4.80 -17.30 -19.37
C TRP A 130 4.52 -18.78 -19.62
N THR A 131 5.57 -19.52 -19.97
CA THR A 131 5.48 -20.92 -20.34
C THR A 131 6.51 -21.70 -19.53
N PRO A 132 6.10 -22.40 -18.45
CA PRO A 132 7.00 -23.18 -17.63
C PRO A 132 7.84 -24.17 -18.45
N GLY A 133 9.16 -24.14 -18.23
CA GLY A 133 10.13 -24.96 -18.96
C GLY A 133 10.60 -24.38 -20.31
N ALA A 134 10.05 -23.25 -20.76
CA ALA A 134 10.55 -22.56 -21.95
C ALA A 134 11.91 -21.86 -21.68
N PRO A 135 12.69 -21.52 -22.71
CA PRO A 135 13.92 -20.78 -22.53
C PRO A 135 13.68 -19.44 -21.80
N ARG A 136 14.57 -19.14 -20.83
CA ARG A 136 14.54 -17.85 -20.14
C ARG A 136 14.93 -16.72 -21.08
N GLN A 137 14.17 -15.64 -21.03
CA GLN A 137 14.41 -14.40 -21.76
C GLN A 137 14.40 -13.23 -20.79
N THR A 138 15.36 -12.31 -20.95
CA THR A 138 15.38 -11.05 -20.20
C THR A 138 14.50 -10.02 -20.88
N MET A 139 13.64 -9.37 -20.09
CA MET A 139 12.76 -8.30 -20.54
C MET A 139 13.16 -6.99 -19.84
N LYS A 140 13.32 -5.92 -20.62
CA LYS A 140 13.61 -4.55 -20.18
C LYS A 140 12.44 -3.60 -20.44
N GLY A 141 11.28 -4.14 -20.75
CA GLY A 141 10.04 -3.45 -21.05
C GLY A 141 9.01 -4.39 -21.65
N GLY A 142 7.76 -3.92 -21.72
CA GLY A 142 6.66 -4.65 -22.35
C GLY A 142 5.92 -5.60 -21.39
N ARG A 143 5.10 -6.47 -21.98
CA ARG A 143 4.16 -7.36 -21.27
C ARG A 143 4.58 -8.81 -21.43
N LEU A 144 4.39 -9.58 -20.37
CA LEU A 144 4.41 -11.03 -20.33
C LEU A 144 3.03 -11.51 -19.91
N ASN A 145 2.29 -12.10 -20.82
CA ASN A 145 0.97 -12.63 -20.52
C ASN A 145 1.05 -13.82 -19.55
N TRP A 146 0.03 -13.98 -18.72
CA TRP A 146 -0.06 -15.13 -17.86
C TRP A 146 -0.28 -16.43 -18.65
N SER A 147 0.02 -17.59 -18.06
CA SER A 147 0.20 -18.87 -18.76
C SER A 147 -0.96 -19.36 -19.61
N LYS A 148 -2.18 -18.91 -19.36
CA LYS A 148 -3.38 -19.34 -20.07
C LYS A 148 -4.25 -18.16 -20.52
N ARG A 149 -3.62 -16.99 -20.69
CA ARG A 149 -4.32 -15.85 -21.28
C ARG A 149 -4.90 -16.26 -22.62
N ASP A 150 -6.17 -15.96 -22.84
CA ASP A 150 -6.85 -16.28 -24.09
C ASP A 150 -6.23 -15.48 -25.23
N PRO A 151 -5.72 -16.12 -26.31
CA PRO A 151 -5.20 -15.40 -27.47
C PRO A 151 -6.26 -14.57 -28.21
N ASP A 152 -7.54 -14.89 -28.02
CA ASP A 152 -8.66 -14.09 -28.55
C ASP A 152 -9.07 -12.96 -27.61
N TRP A 153 -8.27 -12.64 -26.58
CA TRP A 153 -8.54 -11.56 -25.65
C TRP A 153 -8.80 -10.24 -26.38
N LYS A 154 -9.86 -9.56 -25.98
CA LYS A 154 -10.24 -8.25 -26.50
C LYS A 154 -10.45 -7.28 -25.37
N ASP A 155 -10.05 -6.03 -25.59
CA ASP A 155 -10.28 -4.94 -24.64
C ASP A 155 -11.75 -4.48 -24.67
N VAL A 156 -12.63 -5.36 -24.17
CA VAL A 156 -14.06 -5.12 -24.02
C VAL A 156 -14.52 -5.49 -22.64
N VAL A 157 -15.40 -4.68 -22.05
CA VAL A 157 -15.92 -4.88 -20.70
C VAL A 157 -16.57 -6.27 -20.57
N GLY A 158 -16.20 -6.97 -19.51
CA GLY A 158 -16.72 -8.31 -19.21
C GLY A 158 -16.09 -9.42 -20.04
N PHE A 159 -15.02 -9.18 -20.80
CA PHE A 159 -14.31 -10.25 -21.50
C PHE A 159 -13.82 -11.31 -20.50
N ARG A 160 -14.03 -12.58 -20.85
CA ARG A 160 -13.56 -13.73 -20.07
C ARG A 160 -12.99 -14.78 -21.02
N GLY A 161 -11.73 -15.10 -20.79
CA GLY A 161 -11.05 -16.15 -21.52
C GLY A 161 -11.54 -17.54 -21.11
N LYS A 162 -11.34 -18.51 -21.98
CA LYS A 162 -11.75 -19.90 -21.81
C LYS A 162 -11.17 -20.54 -20.52
N ASP A 163 -9.91 -20.25 -20.23
CA ASP A 163 -9.16 -20.80 -19.10
C ASP A 163 -8.95 -19.79 -17.96
N ASP A 164 -9.76 -18.73 -17.95
CA ASP A 164 -9.65 -17.64 -16.99
C ASP A 164 -9.80 -18.15 -15.55
N VAL A 165 -8.87 -17.73 -14.68
CA VAL A 165 -8.82 -18.12 -13.27
C VAL A 165 -9.36 -17.05 -12.32
N GLU A 166 -9.65 -15.87 -12.86
CA GLU A 166 -10.32 -14.80 -12.11
C GLU A 166 -11.77 -15.21 -11.79
N SER A 167 -12.29 -14.79 -10.65
CA SER A 167 -13.68 -15.07 -10.27
C SER A 167 -14.68 -14.33 -11.17
N SER A 168 -15.88 -14.84 -11.31
CA SER A 168 -16.97 -14.21 -12.07
C SER A 168 -17.24 -12.79 -11.54
N PHE A 169 -17.78 -11.92 -12.41
CA PHE A 169 -18.14 -10.55 -12.04
C PHE A 169 -18.97 -10.51 -10.74
N GLY A 170 -18.60 -9.60 -9.85
CA GLY A 170 -19.21 -9.43 -8.53
C GLY A 170 -18.75 -10.43 -7.47
N GLN A 171 -17.95 -11.42 -7.83
CA GLN A 171 -17.31 -12.35 -6.90
C GLN A 171 -15.90 -11.89 -6.57
N TRP A 172 -15.41 -12.26 -5.38
CA TRP A 172 -14.06 -11.92 -4.93
C TRP A 172 -13.02 -12.78 -5.63
N THR A 173 -12.01 -12.14 -6.18
CA THR A 173 -10.79 -12.74 -6.70
C THR A 173 -9.65 -12.46 -5.74
N ARG A 174 -8.87 -13.49 -5.37
CA ARG A 174 -7.62 -13.32 -4.64
C ARG A 174 -6.47 -13.29 -5.64
N PHE A 175 -5.70 -12.22 -5.60
CA PHE A 175 -4.43 -12.13 -6.30
C PHE A 175 -3.30 -12.05 -5.28
N GLU A 176 -2.30 -12.90 -5.44
CA GLU A 176 -1.17 -13.01 -4.55
C GLU A 176 0.14 -12.76 -5.31
N VAL A 177 1.03 -11.99 -4.71
CA VAL A 177 2.39 -11.77 -5.20
C VAL A 177 3.38 -12.17 -4.13
N ILE A 178 4.21 -13.17 -4.44
CA ILE A 178 5.31 -13.58 -3.56
C ILE A 178 6.60 -13.02 -4.15
N ALA A 179 7.19 -12.04 -3.46
CA ALA A 179 8.49 -11.46 -3.78
C ALA A 179 9.52 -12.04 -2.81
N LYS A 180 10.53 -12.75 -3.33
CA LYS A 180 11.61 -13.35 -2.53
C LYS A 180 12.95 -13.17 -3.24
N GLY A 181 13.86 -12.40 -2.64
CA GLY A 181 15.10 -12.01 -3.28
C GLY A 181 14.82 -11.25 -4.58
N ASP A 182 15.26 -11.80 -5.69
CA ASP A 182 15.04 -11.28 -7.03
C ASP A 182 14.01 -12.08 -7.85
N THR A 183 13.12 -12.80 -7.17
CA THR A 183 12.06 -13.59 -7.80
C THR A 183 10.68 -13.04 -7.47
N LEU A 184 9.74 -13.16 -8.42
CA LEU A 184 8.32 -12.87 -8.26
C LEU A 184 7.51 -14.10 -8.70
N VAL A 185 6.51 -14.46 -7.90
CA VAL A 185 5.52 -15.49 -8.24
C VAL A 185 4.13 -14.89 -8.09
N TYR A 186 3.28 -15.06 -9.11
CA TYR A 186 1.90 -14.58 -9.10
C TYR A 186 0.95 -15.76 -9.03
N LEU A 187 -0.03 -15.66 -8.10
CA LEU A 187 -1.12 -16.63 -8.02
C LEU A 187 -2.47 -15.89 -8.08
N VAL A 188 -3.38 -16.40 -8.89
CA VAL A 188 -4.76 -15.93 -8.95
C VAL A 188 -5.67 -17.08 -8.49
N ASN A 189 -6.46 -16.84 -7.45
CA ASN A 189 -7.31 -17.87 -6.83
C ASN A 189 -6.56 -19.17 -6.50
N GLY A 190 -5.31 -19.04 -6.03
CA GLY A 190 -4.43 -20.16 -5.69
C GLY A 190 -3.77 -20.85 -6.88
N VAL A 191 -4.03 -20.41 -8.11
CA VAL A 191 -3.40 -20.95 -9.32
C VAL A 191 -2.19 -20.09 -9.66
N LYS A 192 -0.99 -20.70 -9.78
CA LYS A 192 0.20 -20.00 -10.25
C LYS A 192 0.03 -19.62 -11.72
N VAL A 193 0.08 -18.33 -12.00
CA VAL A 193 -0.19 -17.75 -13.34
C VAL A 193 1.06 -17.19 -13.98
N ASN A 194 2.03 -16.72 -13.20
CA ASN A 194 3.25 -16.12 -13.71
C ASN A 194 4.42 -16.28 -12.73
N GLU A 195 5.65 -16.22 -13.26
CA GLU A 195 6.87 -16.24 -12.46
C GLU A 195 7.99 -15.49 -13.18
N ALA A 196 8.76 -14.72 -12.41
CA ALA A 196 9.90 -13.96 -12.91
C ALA A 196 11.11 -14.13 -12.00
N PHE A 197 12.29 -13.97 -12.59
CA PHE A 197 13.62 -14.11 -11.98
C PHE A 197 14.46 -12.88 -12.34
N ASP A 198 15.59 -12.69 -11.69
CA ASP A 198 16.53 -11.59 -11.95
C ASP A 198 15.85 -10.22 -11.95
N VAL A 199 14.84 -10.04 -11.09
CA VAL A 199 13.99 -8.84 -11.03
C VAL A 199 14.80 -7.66 -10.54
N LYS A 200 14.78 -6.57 -11.31
CA LYS A 200 15.47 -5.32 -10.99
C LYS A 200 14.55 -4.12 -11.19
N PRO A 201 14.37 -3.29 -10.15
CA PRO A 201 14.82 -3.48 -8.77
C PRO A 201 14.07 -4.62 -8.05
N SER A 202 14.71 -5.26 -7.06
CA SER A 202 14.12 -6.34 -6.25
C SER A 202 13.48 -5.82 -4.94
N GLN A 203 13.37 -4.52 -4.79
CA GLN A 203 12.74 -3.83 -3.67
C GLN A 203 12.25 -2.45 -4.10
N GLY A 204 11.25 -1.92 -3.42
CA GLY A 204 10.73 -0.59 -3.68
C GLY A 204 9.39 -0.35 -3.01
N ARG A 205 8.78 0.78 -3.33
CA ARG A 205 7.42 1.09 -2.89
C ARG A 205 6.40 0.25 -3.65
N LEU A 206 5.18 0.21 -3.12
CA LEU A 206 4.05 -0.41 -3.78
C LEU A 206 3.04 0.66 -4.16
N GLN A 207 2.42 0.51 -5.33
CA GLN A 207 1.29 1.34 -5.74
C GLN A 207 0.09 0.45 -6.03
N LEU A 208 -1.11 0.91 -5.65
CA LEU A 208 -2.38 0.37 -6.14
C LEU A 208 -2.99 1.40 -7.07
N GLN A 209 -3.25 1.00 -8.30
CA GLN A 209 -3.72 1.89 -9.35
C GLN A 209 -5.21 2.23 -9.24
N THR A 210 -5.55 3.41 -9.82
CA THR A 210 -6.87 3.72 -10.37
C THR A 210 -6.72 3.93 -11.86
N GLU A 211 -7.56 3.25 -12.65
CA GLU A 211 -7.49 3.26 -14.11
C GLU A 211 -8.87 3.22 -14.78
N ALA A 212 -9.68 4.21 -14.45
CA ALA A 212 -11.02 4.41 -15.01
C ALA A 212 -11.99 3.22 -14.83
N ALA A 213 -11.77 2.36 -13.81
CA ALA A 213 -12.64 1.27 -13.45
C ALA A 213 -12.84 1.17 -11.94
N GLU A 214 -14.08 0.95 -11.51
CA GLU A 214 -14.42 0.77 -10.11
C GLU A 214 -13.97 -0.61 -9.62
N MET A 215 -13.27 -0.63 -8.49
CA MET A 215 -12.82 -1.87 -7.85
C MET A 215 -13.08 -1.79 -6.34
N HIS A 216 -13.62 -2.85 -5.78
CA HIS A 216 -13.77 -3.02 -4.33
C HIS A 216 -12.67 -3.96 -3.84
N VAL A 217 -12.06 -3.63 -2.72
CA VAL A 217 -10.98 -4.40 -2.10
C VAL A 217 -11.34 -4.67 -0.65
N ARG A 218 -11.39 -5.94 -0.26
CA ARG A 218 -11.67 -6.33 1.14
C ARG A 218 -10.41 -6.74 1.91
N ARG A 219 -9.30 -7.06 1.18
CA ARG A 219 -7.98 -7.36 1.75
C ARG A 219 -6.91 -6.73 0.90
N TYR A 220 -5.96 -6.05 1.52
CA TYR A 220 -4.73 -5.56 0.90
C TYR A 220 -3.63 -5.61 1.95
N GLU A 221 -2.91 -6.72 1.99
CA GLU A 221 -2.09 -7.13 3.11
C GLU A 221 -0.68 -7.50 2.66
N LEU A 222 0.32 -7.20 3.49
CA LEU A 222 1.68 -7.69 3.34
C LEU A 222 2.01 -8.64 4.49
N HIS A 223 2.47 -9.84 4.13
CA HIS A 223 2.93 -10.85 5.06
C HIS A 223 4.42 -11.14 4.84
N PRO A 224 5.17 -11.59 5.85
CA PRO A 224 6.47 -12.19 5.63
C PRO A 224 6.36 -13.39 4.68
N VAL A 225 7.41 -13.64 3.87
CA VAL A 225 7.44 -14.82 2.99
C VAL A 225 7.27 -16.09 3.82
N GLY A 226 6.26 -16.91 3.44
CA GLY A 226 5.87 -18.11 4.18
C GLY A 226 4.96 -17.86 5.40
N GLY A 227 4.66 -16.61 5.74
CA GLY A 227 3.75 -16.28 6.84
C GLY A 227 2.26 -16.36 6.47
N PHE A 228 1.92 -16.35 5.20
CA PHE A 228 0.55 -16.52 4.72
C PHE A 228 0.34 -17.96 4.23
N THR A 229 -0.56 -18.69 4.86
CA THR A 229 -0.82 -20.12 4.58
C THR A 229 -2.27 -20.43 4.26
N GLU A 230 -3.12 -19.41 4.24
CA GLU A 230 -4.54 -19.56 3.95
C GLU A 230 -4.78 -20.00 2.51
N LYS A 231 -5.43 -21.15 2.33
CA LYS A 231 -5.81 -21.62 1.00
C LYS A 231 -7.00 -20.84 0.46
N TRP A 232 -6.98 -20.54 -0.82
CA TRP A 232 -8.14 -19.94 -1.49
C TRP A 232 -9.31 -20.93 -1.49
N THR A 233 -10.46 -20.42 -1.05
CA THR A 233 -11.75 -21.11 -1.21
C THR A 233 -12.70 -20.15 -1.90
N PRO A 234 -13.28 -20.51 -3.06
CA PRO A 234 -14.30 -19.70 -3.71
C PRO A 234 -15.42 -19.38 -2.72
N SER A 235 -15.80 -18.11 -2.60
CA SER A 235 -16.98 -17.79 -1.81
C SER A 235 -18.18 -18.47 -2.45
N LYS A 236 -18.79 -19.41 -1.74
CA LYS A 236 -20.13 -19.89 -2.08
C LYS A 236 -20.98 -18.63 -2.14
N SER A 237 -21.68 -18.39 -3.25
CA SER A 237 -22.56 -17.26 -3.54
C SER A 237 -23.02 -16.61 -2.22
N ALA A 238 -22.39 -15.51 -1.86
CA ALA A 238 -22.76 -14.80 -0.66
C ALA A 238 -24.16 -14.26 -0.93
N SER A 239 -25.13 -14.79 -0.23
CA SER A 239 -26.30 -14.00 0.08
C SER A 239 -25.81 -12.59 0.44
N THR A 240 -26.49 -11.59 -0.04
CA THR A 240 -26.32 -10.16 0.23
C THR A 240 -26.50 -9.85 1.73
N GLY A 241 -25.70 -10.48 2.58
CA GLY A 241 -25.53 -10.12 3.96
C GLY A 241 -24.50 -9.01 4.03
N ALA A 242 -24.96 -7.78 4.14
CA ALA A 242 -24.10 -6.68 4.53
C ALA A 242 -23.34 -7.10 5.80
N HIS A 243 -22.01 -7.13 5.75
CA HIS A 243 -21.25 -7.13 6.99
C HIS A 243 -21.68 -5.87 7.76
N PRO A 244 -22.07 -5.96 9.03
CA PRO A 244 -22.33 -4.77 9.80
C PRO A 244 -21.09 -3.90 9.71
N ALA A 245 -21.28 -2.65 9.29
CA ALA A 245 -20.21 -1.66 9.28
C ALA A 245 -19.53 -1.72 10.64
N SER A 246 -18.21 -1.82 10.66
CA SER A 246 -17.48 -1.80 11.92
C SER A 246 -17.86 -0.51 12.66
N ASP A 247 -17.92 -0.55 13.99
CA ASP A 247 -18.23 0.66 14.77
C ASP A 247 -17.26 1.80 14.46
N ASP A 248 -16.07 1.47 13.94
CA ASP A 248 -15.07 2.45 13.46
C ASP A 248 -15.52 3.22 12.22
N VAL A 249 -16.18 2.55 11.27
CA VAL A 249 -16.76 3.23 10.09
C VAL A 249 -17.91 4.14 10.51
N LYS A 250 -18.72 3.73 11.50
CA LYS A 250 -19.77 4.57 12.06
C LYS A 250 -19.20 5.76 12.83
N ALA A 251 -18.12 5.55 13.59
CA ALA A 251 -17.41 6.60 14.30
C ALA A 251 -16.76 7.60 13.33
N GLN A 252 -16.15 7.13 12.24
CA GLN A 252 -15.59 7.99 11.20
C GLN A 252 -16.68 8.77 10.45
N ALA A 253 -17.80 8.12 10.08
CA ALA A 253 -18.92 8.78 9.45
C ALA A 253 -19.57 9.83 10.36
N ALA A 254 -19.72 9.53 11.66
CA ALA A 254 -20.22 10.48 12.65
C ALA A 254 -19.26 11.66 12.87
N TYR A 255 -17.95 11.40 12.81
CA TYR A 255 -16.93 12.44 12.91
C TYR A 255 -16.93 13.35 11.68
N ALA A 256 -16.99 12.78 10.47
CA ALA A 256 -17.08 13.52 9.22
C ALA A 256 -18.36 14.37 9.14
N ALA A 257 -19.49 13.83 9.57
CA ALA A 257 -20.75 14.55 9.62
C ALA A 257 -20.74 15.76 10.61
N LYS A 258 -19.91 15.64 11.68
CA LYS A 258 -19.80 16.67 12.72
C LYS A 258 -18.79 17.78 12.39
N HIS A 259 -17.78 17.48 11.57
CA HIS A 259 -16.64 18.37 11.34
C HIS A 259 -16.48 18.81 9.87
N GLY A 260 -17.41 18.44 8.99
CA GLY A 260 -17.34 18.69 7.54
C GLY A 260 -16.24 17.85 6.87
N ASP A 261 -16.20 17.88 5.53
CA ASP A 261 -15.18 17.19 4.71
C ASP A 261 -13.76 17.76 4.82
N ALA A 262 -13.42 18.41 5.91
CA ALA A 262 -12.03 18.77 6.19
C ALA A 262 -11.24 17.48 6.28
N GLN A 263 -10.35 17.27 5.32
CA GLN A 263 -9.45 16.15 5.20
C GLN A 263 -8.62 16.00 6.47
N LEU A 264 -9.12 15.20 7.39
CA LEU A 264 -8.34 14.76 8.52
C LEU A 264 -7.69 13.44 8.15
N ILE A 265 -6.42 13.51 7.82
CA ILE A 265 -5.55 12.35 7.96
C ILE A 265 -5.63 11.99 9.46
N PRO A 266 -6.11 10.78 9.83
CA PRO A 266 -6.16 10.40 11.23
C PRO A 266 -4.77 10.58 11.86
N GLY A 267 -4.65 11.43 12.87
CA GLY A 267 -3.38 11.77 13.52
C GLY A 267 -2.89 13.22 13.30
N TYR A 268 -3.48 14.01 12.40
CA TYR A 268 -3.15 15.42 12.22
C TYR A 268 -4.26 16.34 12.71
N ALA A 269 -4.64 16.24 13.96
CA ALA A 269 -5.36 17.32 14.61
C ALA A 269 -4.35 18.41 15.01
N MET A 270 -4.52 19.63 14.51
CA MET A 270 -3.81 20.78 15.08
C MET A 270 -4.21 20.87 16.55
N ARG A 271 -3.26 20.69 17.45
CA ARG A 271 -3.50 20.86 18.87
C ARG A 271 -3.54 22.34 19.21
N PRO A 272 -4.43 22.79 20.12
CA PRO A 272 -4.39 24.13 20.64
C PRO A 272 -3.07 24.45 21.33
N ASP A 273 -2.68 25.71 21.36
CA ASP A 273 -1.39 26.22 21.86
C ASP A 273 -1.07 25.91 23.35
N LYS A 274 -1.97 25.23 24.04
CA LYS A 274 -1.78 24.76 25.43
C LYS A 274 -2.05 23.27 25.52
N ILE A 275 -1.03 22.53 25.91
CA ILE A 275 -1.12 21.11 26.22
C ILE A 275 -1.67 20.98 27.64
N ASP A 276 -2.83 20.37 27.79
CA ASP A 276 -3.43 20.04 29.06
C ASP A 276 -3.11 18.57 29.38
N PHE A 277 -2.02 18.37 30.11
CA PHE A 277 -1.49 17.02 30.42
C PHE A 277 -2.49 16.14 31.19
N GLU A 278 -3.36 16.72 32.03
CA GLU A 278 -4.36 15.94 32.80
C GLU A 278 -5.48 15.42 31.89
N LYS A 279 -5.92 16.23 30.90
CA LYS A 279 -6.87 15.78 29.88
C LYS A 279 -6.28 14.74 28.94
N ASP A 280 -4.99 14.81 28.62
CA ASP A 280 -4.32 13.82 27.78
C ASP A 280 -4.17 12.48 28.50
N GLN A 281 -3.95 12.44 29.81
CA GLN A 281 -3.97 11.19 30.60
C GLN A 281 -5.36 10.52 30.61
N ALA A 282 -6.43 11.30 30.80
CA ALA A 282 -7.79 10.77 30.76
C ALA A 282 -8.19 10.25 29.37
N ARG A 283 -7.64 10.86 28.31
CA ARG A 283 -7.85 10.46 26.92
C ARG A 283 -7.13 9.15 26.56
N ASN A 284 -6.00 8.87 27.20
CA ASN A 284 -5.24 7.64 27.01
C ASN A 284 -5.85 6.43 27.77
N ALA A 285 -6.70 6.69 28.76
CA ALA A 285 -7.35 5.64 29.57
C ALA A 285 -8.49 4.89 28.83
N ALA A 286 -8.97 5.41 27.71
CA ALA A 286 -10.04 4.79 26.94
C ALA A 286 -9.70 4.81 25.46
N LEU A 287 -8.89 3.83 25.02
CA LEU A 287 -8.59 3.65 23.60
C LEU A 287 -9.84 3.13 22.88
N PRO A 288 -10.38 3.85 21.85
CA PRO A 288 -11.64 3.49 21.21
C PRO A 288 -11.49 2.40 20.14
N TYR A 289 -10.53 1.49 20.27
CA TYR A 289 -10.24 0.48 19.27
C TYR A 289 -10.82 -0.88 19.65
N LYS A 290 -11.48 -1.52 18.69
CA LYS A 290 -11.86 -2.94 18.79
C LYS A 290 -10.85 -3.78 18.03
N LEU A 291 -10.25 -4.72 18.69
CA LEU A 291 -9.26 -5.62 18.13
C LEU A 291 -9.91 -6.95 17.69
N PRO A 292 -9.34 -7.63 16.70
CA PRO A 292 -9.69 -9.00 16.40
C PRO A 292 -9.51 -9.92 17.60
N VAL A 293 -10.25 -11.04 17.64
CA VAL A 293 -10.11 -12.04 18.70
C VAL A 293 -8.67 -12.57 18.76
N GLY A 294 -8.07 -12.54 19.94
CA GLY A 294 -6.68 -12.97 20.16
C GLY A 294 -5.64 -11.86 20.12
N PHE A 295 -6.07 -10.60 19.92
CA PHE A 295 -5.20 -9.43 20.02
C PHE A 295 -5.59 -8.57 21.23
N GLU A 296 -4.59 -8.02 21.87
CA GLU A 296 -4.73 -7.04 22.95
C GLU A 296 -3.96 -5.77 22.54
N MET A 297 -4.48 -4.62 22.91
CA MET A 297 -3.79 -3.33 22.74
C MET A 297 -3.48 -2.77 24.12
N ILE A 298 -2.22 -2.48 24.33
CA ILE A 298 -1.74 -1.83 25.54
C ILE A 298 -1.14 -0.47 25.19
N VAL A 299 -1.24 0.49 26.11
CA VAL A 299 -0.50 1.74 26.02
C VAL A 299 0.90 1.49 26.51
N ALA A 300 1.82 1.19 25.59
CA ALA A 300 3.21 0.87 25.93
C ALA A 300 3.99 2.07 26.48
N ALA A 301 3.64 3.30 26.09
CA ALA A 301 4.22 4.53 26.61
C ALA A 301 3.24 5.70 26.45
N ALA A 302 3.20 6.60 27.43
CA ALA A 302 2.38 7.81 27.41
C ALA A 302 3.14 9.00 28.01
N SER A 303 2.55 10.18 27.94
CA SER A 303 3.07 11.36 28.66
C SER A 303 3.17 11.07 30.17
N PRO A 304 4.26 11.45 30.83
CA PRO A 304 5.33 12.35 30.40
C PRO A 304 6.53 11.65 29.71
N MET A 305 6.53 10.33 29.54
CA MET A 305 7.64 9.61 28.90
C MET A 305 7.87 10.06 27.45
N VAL A 306 6.77 10.17 26.70
CA VAL A 306 6.71 10.67 25.31
C VAL A 306 5.51 11.59 25.22
N ALA A 307 5.69 12.80 24.72
CA ALA A 307 4.61 13.76 24.59
C ALA A 307 4.06 13.88 23.17
N ASN A 308 4.92 13.99 22.17
CA ASN A 308 4.55 14.24 20.79
C ASN A 308 5.42 13.39 19.84
N PRO A 309 5.15 12.08 19.76
CA PRO A 309 5.97 11.16 18.97
C PRO A 309 5.89 11.49 17.48
N THR A 310 7.04 11.55 16.82
CA THR A 310 7.19 11.85 15.39
C THR A 310 7.82 10.72 14.60
N MET A 311 8.54 9.83 15.27
CA MET A 311 9.12 8.62 14.70
C MET A 311 9.35 7.60 15.80
N GLY A 312 9.50 6.32 15.44
CA GLY A 312 9.93 5.27 16.36
C GLY A 312 10.76 4.22 15.66
N CYS A 313 11.76 3.67 16.34
CA CYS A 313 12.47 2.47 15.90
C CYS A 313 12.97 1.69 17.11
N VAL A 314 13.13 0.39 16.92
CA VAL A 314 13.55 -0.54 17.98
C VAL A 314 14.97 -1.02 17.70
N ASP A 315 15.80 -1.12 18.70
CA ASP A 315 17.12 -1.72 18.60
C ASP A 315 17.10 -3.26 18.80
N ASP A 316 18.26 -3.86 18.70
CA ASP A 316 18.49 -5.30 18.86
C ASP A 316 18.28 -5.81 20.31
N ARG A 317 18.05 -4.92 21.27
CA ARG A 317 17.76 -5.21 22.68
C ARG A 317 16.29 -4.97 23.04
N GLY A 318 15.44 -4.61 22.08
CA GLY A 318 14.05 -4.29 22.32
C GLY A 318 13.79 -2.89 22.87
N ARG A 319 14.80 -2.00 22.95
CA ARG A 319 14.60 -0.62 23.39
C ARG A 319 13.99 0.20 22.28
N LEU A 320 13.00 1.02 22.59
CA LEU A 320 12.32 1.87 21.64
C LEU A 320 12.90 3.29 21.65
N PHE A 321 13.38 3.76 20.52
CA PHE A 321 13.82 5.13 20.32
C PHE A 321 12.70 5.92 19.66
N VAL A 322 12.24 6.99 20.31
CA VAL A 322 11.12 7.81 19.86
C VAL A 322 11.60 9.24 19.63
N GLY A 323 11.38 9.75 18.42
CA GLY A 323 11.48 11.18 18.18
C GLY A 323 10.33 11.89 18.85
N ASP A 324 10.62 12.87 19.70
CA ASP A 324 9.65 13.64 20.44
C ASP A 324 9.80 15.13 20.11
N SER A 325 8.71 15.76 19.71
CA SER A 325 8.67 17.15 19.25
C SER A 325 7.79 17.99 20.17
N VAL A 326 7.69 19.28 19.89
CA VAL A 326 6.91 20.23 20.71
C VAL A 326 5.39 20.16 20.50
N GLY A 327 4.92 19.38 19.51
CA GLY A 327 3.48 19.24 19.22
C GLY A 327 2.79 20.49 18.68
N VAL A 328 3.56 21.47 18.23
CA VAL A 328 3.04 22.72 17.65
C VAL A 328 3.69 22.98 16.29
N ASN A 329 2.98 23.65 15.42
CA ASN A 329 3.48 24.00 14.09
C ASN A 329 4.20 25.35 14.14
N TRP A 330 5.51 25.33 14.32
CA TRP A 330 6.36 26.51 14.26
C TRP A 330 6.89 26.75 12.84
N SER A 331 7.30 28.01 12.57
CA SER A 331 8.05 28.31 11.35
C SER A 331 9.39 27.58 11.34
N THR A 332 9.91 27.29 10.14
CA THR A 332 11.24 26.67 9.96
C THR A 332 12.32 27.40 10.74
N LYS A 333 12.37 28.74 10.63
CA LYS A 333 13.31 29.59 11.37
C LYS A 333 13.26 29.39 12.88
N LYS A 334 12.05 29.21 13.43
CA LYS A 334 11.90 28.98 14.87
C LYS A 334 12.35 27.58 15.27
N PHE A 335 12.07 26.57 14.47
CA PHE A 335 12.62 25.23 14.70
C PHE A 335 14.14 25.20 14.65
N GLU A 336 14.75 25.92 13.70
CA GLU A 336 16.22 26.05 13.55
C GLU A 336 16.85 26.78 14.74
N SER A 337 16.21 27.83 15.24
CA SER A 337 16.77 28.63 16.36
C SER A 337 16.60 27.99 17.74
N GLU A 338 15.47 27.30 17.97
CA GLU A 338 15.12 26.75 19.27
C GLU A 338 15.52 25.28 19.42
N THR A 339 15.67 24.56 18.29
CA THR A 339 16.02 23.13 18.22
C THR A 339 15.32 22.28 19.30
N PRO A 340 13.98 22.29 19.38
CA PRO A 340 13.23 21.75 20.50
C PRO A 340 13.04 20.25 20.46
N GLY A 341 13.39 19.61 19.37
CA GLY A 341 13.23 18.16 19.16
C GLY A 341 14.25 17.36 19.94
N ARG A 342 13.85 16.19 20.33
CA ARG A 342 14.71 15.23 21.02
C ARG A 342 14.38 13.81 20.58
N VAL A 343 15.29 12.89 20.84
CA VAL A 343 15.02 11.45 20.82
C VAL A 343 15.05 10.94 22.24
N VAL A 344 14.00 10.27 22.64
CA VAL A 344 13.94 9.54 23.92
C VAL A 344 14.12 8.06 23.66
N MET A 345 14.86 7.39 24.53
CA MET A 345 15.01 5.95 24.56
C MET A 345 14.12 5.40 25.69
N LEU A 346 13.25 4.47 25.33
CA LEU A 346 12.36 3.80 26.27
C LEU A 346 12.83 2.36 26.51
N GLU A 347 12.78 1.93 27.75
CA GLU A 347 13.11 0.57 28.18
C GLU A 347 11.93 -0.04 28.93
N ASP A 348 11.56 -1.25 28.56
CA ASP A 348 10.71 -2.17 29.29
C ASP A 348 11.65 -3.12 30.08
N ARG A 349 11.78 -2.91 31.38
CA ARG A 349 12.79 -3.63 32.19
C ARG A 349 12.25 -4.91 32.80
N ASP A 350 10.95 -5.03 32.96
CA ASP A 350 10.30 -6.19 33.55
C ASP A 350 9.62 -7.10 32.52
N GLY A 351 9.55 -6.66 31.24
CA GLY A 351 9.10 -7.46 30.11
C GLY A 351 7.58 -7.60 30.02
N ASP A 352 6.83 -6.68 30.63
CA ASP A 352 5.36 -6.71 30.62
C ASP A 352 4.73 -6.04 29.39
N GLY A 353 5.56 -5.45 28.51
CA GLY A 353 5.14 -4.76 27.30
C GLY A 353 4.85 -3.27 27.51
N VAL A 354 5.00 -2.75 28.73
CA VAL A 354 4.86 -1.33 29.05
C VAL A 354 6.24 -0.76 29.40
N PHE A 355 6.62 0.34 28.76
CA PHE A 355 7.90 0.97 29.06
C PHE A 355 7.86 1.66 30.42
N ASP A 356 8.78 1.31 31.27
CA ASP A 356 8.90 1.83 32.65
C ASP A 356 10.03 2.85 32.81
N ARG A 357 10.86 3.04 31.81
CA ARG A 357 11.96 4.00 31.81
C ARG A 357 12.03 4.81 30.53
N SER A 358 12.23 6.13 30.66
CA SER A 358 12.50 7.04 29.57
C SER A 358 13.78 7.83 29.84
N VAL A 359 14.66 7.90 28.85
CA VAL A 359 15.93 8.65 28.92
C VAL A 359 16.06 9.48 27.66
N VAL A 360 16.41 10.76 27.79
CA VAL A 360 16.79 11.59 26.65
C VAL A 360 18.09 11.04 26.05
N PHE A 361 17.99 10.47 24.86
CA PHE A 361 19.12 9.88 24.13
C PHE A 361 19.87 10.91 23.29
N ALA A 362 19.14 11.81 22.65
CA ALA A 362 19.67 12.94 21.91
C ALA A 362 18.72 14.14 22.03
N ASP A 363 19.25 15.34 22.12
CA ASP A 363 18.49 16.59 22.18
C ASP A 363 18.97 17.61 21.16
N LYS A 364 18.38 18.80 21.19
CA LYS A 364 18.72 19.92 20.29
C LYS A 364 18.57 19.54 18.81
N LEU A 365 17.54 18.80 18.49
CA LEU A 365 17.14 18.51 17.12
C LEU A 365 16.03 19.49 16.71
N THR A 366 15.90 19.74 15.42
CA THR A 366 14.78 20.55 14.90
C THR A 366 13.47 19.74 15.02
N VAL A 367 13.27 18.77 14.13
CA VAL A 367 12.12 17.85 14.17
C VAL A 367 12.58 16.46 13.75
N PRO A 368 12.83 15.54 14.65
CA PRO A 368 13.19 14.16 14.28
C PRO A 368 11.98 13.47 13.63
N LYS A 369 12.06 13.19 12.33
CA LYS A 369 10.94 12.64 11.53
C LYS A 369 11.15 11.22 11.03
N GLY A 370 12.32 10.68 11.16
CA GLY A 370 12.64 9.33 10.77
C GLY A 370 13.82 8.79 11.56
N GLY A 371 13.82 7.49 11.83
CA GLY A 371 14.92 6.85 12.51
C GLY A 371 15.02 5.39 12.15
N CYS A 372 16.24 4.86 12.14
CA CYS A 372 16.47 3.44 12.09
C CYS A 372 17.68 3.08 12.95
N TRP A 373 17.64 1.88 13.49
CA TRP A 373 18.77 1.27 14.20
C TRP A 373 19.49 0.32 13.24
N ALA A 374 20.79 0.51 13.07
CA ALA A 374 21.62 -0.36 12.26
C ALA A 374 23.07 -0.35 12.75
N ASN A 375 23.72 -1.51 12.76
CA ASN A 375 25.13 -1.68 13.12
C ASN A 375 25.50 -1.04 14.48
N GLY A 376 24.63 -1.17 15.50
CA GLY A 376 24.84 -0.61 16.81
C GLY A 376 24.72 0.91 16.93
N SER A 377 24.15 1.56 15.92
CA SER A 377 23.98 3.01 15.84
C SER A 377 22.56 3.39 15.51
N LEU A 378 22.08 4.50 16.07
CA LEU A 378 20.82 5.13 15.73
C LEU A 378 21.06 6.21 14.66
N TYR A 379 20.40 6.06 13.53
CA TYR A 379 20.36 7.06 12.47
C TYR A 379 19.06 7.85 12.59
N VAL A 380 19.16 9.18 12.66
CA VAL A 380 17.99 10.07 12.80
C VAL A 380 17.96 11.06 11.66
N ALA A 381 16.82 11.13 10.97
CA ALA A 381 16.53 12.17 9.98
C ALA A 381 15.84 13.33 10.71
N SER A 382 16.52 14.45 10.78
CA SER A 382 15.99 15.72 11.28
C SER A 382 16.30 16.78 10.24
N PRO A 383 15.33 17.60 9.80
CA PRO A 383 15.61 18.73 8.92
C PRO A 383 16.63 19.67 9.56
N PRO A 384 17.43 20.39 8.75
CA PRO A 384 18.33 21.40 9.24
C PRO A 384 17.61 22.52 9.95
#